data_b22057c6d33d7b9c818a82774c45a7f5
#
_entry.id   b22057c6d33d7b9c818a82774c45a7f5
#
_cell.length_a   1.000
_cell.length_b   1.000
_cell.length_c   1.000
_cell.angle_alpha   90.00
_cell.angle_beta   90.00
_cell.angle_gamma   90.00
#
_symmetry.space_group_name_H-M   'P 1'
#
loop_
_entity.id
_entity.type
_entity.pdbx_description
1 polymer ?
#
loop_
_entity_poly.entity_id
_entity_poly.type
_entity_poly.pdbx_seq_one_letter_code
_entity_poly.pdbx_strand_id
1 'polypeptide(L)'
;MNENSEAVFAEALWRICRRPDRPPAWIKGGNLPWNNPDFSRRMLREHLDESHGAASRQTTERDQQIQWLWDHLGLEKGARVLDITCGPGLYAVELAKRGCQVTGVDFSPAAVVYARELAKKNGVQDTCTFLEQDVRKMDFAGAEFDAAIFLYGQLAVFPPVDAQWLLKQSASALRPGGCLVVELLNQDNIDKRHGTWWHTDDTGLWGDGPFLHLGERFWIDEEKMSIERFTILHLDSGELEEIILCDQSYSIERMSAMVGKSGFAGVNIFPAWDGLPLYDANEWVVYLAHVAGQA
;
A
#
# COMPACT_ATOMS: atom_id res chain seq x y z
N MET A 1 -7.77 9.42 -39.08
CA MET A 1 -6.80 8.34 -38.71
C MET A 1 -6.21 7.84 -40.05
N ASN A 2 -4.96 7.43 -40.04
CA ASN A 2 -4.38 6.77 -41.22
C ASN A 2 -4.56 5.23 -41.05
N GLU A 3 -4.41 4.47 -42.16
CA GLU A 3 -4.61 3.00 -42.14
C GLU A 3 -3.81 2.26 -41.08
N ASN A 4 -2.63 2.75 -40.72
CA ASN A 4 -1.80 2.18 -39.68
C ASN A 4 -2.43 2.37 -38.26
N SER A 5 -3.03 3.53 -38.02
CA SER A 5 -3.76 3.85 -36.79
C SER A 5 -5.00 2.98 -36.60
N GLU A 6 -5.76 2.77 -37.68
CA GLU A 6 -6.95 1.89 -37.64
C GLU A 6 -6.60 0.45 -37.33
N ALA A 7 -5.48 -0.05 -37.85
CA ALA A 7 -5.00 -1.40 -37.57
C ALA A 7 -4.58 -1.57 -36.07
N VAL A 8 -3.95 -0.56 -35.49
CA VAL A 8 -3.56 -0.58 -34.06
C VAL A 8 -4.80 -0.64 -33.16
N PHE A 9 -5.80 0.19 -33.40
CA PHE A 9 -7.06 0.16 -32.65
C PHE A 9 -7.81 -1.16 -32.82
N ALA A 10 -7.87 -1.70 -34.06
CA ALA A 10 -8.50 -2.99 -34.31
C ALA A 10 -7.83 -4.12 -33.54
N GLU A 11 -6.50 -4.14 -33.49
CA GLU A 11 -5.73 -5.12 -32.70
C GLU A 11 -6.01 -4.96 -31.18
N ALA A 12 -6.02 -3.74 -30.66
CA ALA A 12 -6.33 -3.46 -29.27
C ALA A 12 -7.74 -3.99 -28.90
N LEU A 13 -8.75 -3.71 -29.72
CA LEU A 13 -10.10 -4.21 -29.50
C LEU A 13 -10.18 -5.75 -29.55
N TRP A 14 -9.45 -6.39 -30.47
CA TRP A 14 -9.38 -7.85 -30.53
C TRP A 14 -8.71 -8.45 -29.30
N ARG A 15 -7.68 -7.81 -28.74
CA ARG A 15 -7.05 -8.24 -27.48
C ARG A 15 -8.04 -8.14 -26.33
N ILE A 16 -8.85 -7.09 -26.26
CA ILE A 16 -9.92 -6.97 -25.26
C ILE A 16 -10.95 -8.10 -25.43
N CYS A 17 -11.43 -8.35 -26.67
CA CYS A 17 -12.42 -9.40 -26.93
C CYS A 17 -11.92 -10.81 -26.64
N ARG A 18 -10.64 -11.08 -26.81
CA ARG A 18 -10.03 -12.42 -26.64
C ARG A 18 -9.33 -12.61 -25.30
N ARG A 19 -9.42 -11.63 -24.40
CA ARG A 19 -8.82 -11.77 -23.08
C ARG A 19 -9.37 -12.98 -22.33
N PRO A 20 -8.60 -13.63 -21.46
CA PRO A 20 -9.12 -14.69 -20.62
C PRO A 20 -10.24 -14.17 -19.71
N ASP A 21 -11.21 -15.00 -19.42
CA ASP A 21 -12.35 -14.65 -18.53
C ASP A 21 -11.86 -14.12 -17.17
N ARG A 22 -10.75 -14.67 -16.65
CA ARG A 22 -10.08 -14.22 -15.42
C ARG A 22 -8.56 -14.27 -15.61
N PRO A 23 -7.81 -13.24 -15.20
CA PRO A 23 -6.36 -13.30 -15.23
C PRO A 23 -5.83 -14.27 -14.17
N PRO A 24 -4.66 -14.90 -14.40
CA PRO A 24 -3.96 -15.64 -13.35
C PRO A 24 -3.55 -14.72 -12.19
N ALA A 25 -3.63 -15.23 -10.95
CA ALA A 25 -3.16 -14.51 -9.78
C ALA A 25 -1.65 -14.20 -9.88
N TRP A 26 -1.25 -13.03 -9.40
CA TRP A 26 0.13 -12.56 -9.29
C TRP A 26 0.89 -12.46 -10.63
N ILE A 27 0.18 -12.54 -11.77
CA ILE A 27 0.81 -12.32 -13.08
C ILE A 27 1.36 -10.88 -13.17
N LYS A 28 2.49 -10.71 -13.83
CA LYS A 28 3.18 -9.40 -13.93
C LYS A 28 3.47 -8.72 -12.58
N GLY A 29 3.57 -9.51 -11.51
CA GLY A 29 3.79 -9.02 -10.15
C GLY A 29 2.52 -8.78 -9.33
N GLY A 30 1.33 -8.75 -9.97
CA GLY A 30 0.04 -8.63 -9.27
C GLY A 30 -0.15 -7.30 -8.52
N ASN A 31 0.47 -6.21 -8.99
CA ASN A 31 0.42 -4.91 -8.33
C ASN A 31 0.39 -3.77 -9.35
N LEU A 32 0.01 -2.58 -8.89
CA LEU A 32 0.12 -1.36 -9.68
C LEU A 32 1.60 -1.05 -9.99
N PRO A 33 1.90 -0.38 -11.13
CA PRO A 33 3.27 -0.10 -11.55
C PRO A 33 3.87 1.11 -10.81
N TRP A 34 3.91 1.06 -9.48
CA TRP A 34 4.37 2.15 -8.60
C TRP A 34 5.77 2.67 -8.93
N ASN A 35 6.66 1.79 -9.41
CA ASN A 35 8.03 2.12 -9.79
C ASN A 35 8.16 2.68 -11.22
N ASN A 36 7.08 2.73 -11.99
CA ASN A 36 7.05 3.44 -13.26
C ASN A 36 7.03 4.96 -12.98
N PRO A 37 7.98 5.75 -13.50
CA PRO A 37 8.08 7.18 -13.16
C PRO A 37 6.83 7.99 -13.53
N ASP A 38 6.19 7.69 -14.66
CA ASP A 38 5.00 8.41 -15.12
C ASP A 38 3.78 8.04 -14.28
N PHE A 39 3.56 6.76 -14.05
CA PHE A 39 2.51 6.30 -13.14
C PHE A 39 2.73 6.82 -11.71
N SER A 40 3.95 6.76 -11.21
CA SER A 40 4.33 7.28 -9.88
C SER A 40 3.99 8.77 -9.71
N ARG A 41 4.23 9.61 -10.73
CA ARG A 41 3.83 11.03 -10.70
C ARG A 41 2.32 11.21 -10.67
N ARG A 42 1.58 10.43 -11.45
CA ARG A 42 0.11 10.47 -11.45
C ARG A 42 -0.46 10.01 -10.12
N MET A 43 0.06 8.89 -9.58
CA MET A 43 -0.35 8.37 -8.28
C MET A 43 -0.01 9.32 -7.13
N LEU A 44 1.10 10.06 -7.20
CA LEU A 44 1.40 11.09 -6.20
C LEU A 44 0.30 12.17 -6.14
N ARG A 45 -0.32 12.54 -7.28
CA ARG A 45 -1.45 13.47 -7.27
C ARG A 45 -2.64 12.90 -6.49
N GLU A 46 -2.94 11.60 -6.69
CA GLU A 46 -4.00 10.90 -5.94
C GLU A 46 -3.71 10.85 -4.43
N HIS A 47 -2.44 10.62 -4.04
CA HIS A 47 -2.03 10.66 -2.64
C HIS A 47 -2.24 12.03 -1.97
N LEU A 48 -2.13 13.11 -2.73
CA LEU A 48 -2.20 14.48 -2.23
C LEU A 48 -3.58 15.12 -2.41
N ASP A 49 -4.52 14.43 -3.04
CA ASP A 49 -5.89 14.89 -3.20
C ASP A 49 -6.69 14.63 -1.91
N GLU A 50 -6.96 15.70 -1.19
CA GLU A 50 -7.74 15.66 0.06
C GLU A 50 -9.27 15.53 -0.18
N SER A 51 -9.73 15.45 -1.43
CA SER A 51 -11.16 15.29 -1.76
C SER A 51 -11.67 13.85 -1.56
N HIS A 52 -10.77 12.87 -1.51
CA HIS A 52 -11.06 11.45 -1.32
C HIS A 52 -9.93 10.73 -0.58
N GLY A 53 -10.23 9.51 -0.11
CA GLY A 53 -9.26 8.64 0.58
C GLY A 53 -8.72 7.49 -0.26
N ALA A 54 -8.75 7.56 -1.60
CA ALA A 54 -8.47 6.41 -2.45
C ALA A 54 -7.00 5.91 -2.40
N ALA A 55 -6.05 6.84 -2.26
CA ALA A 55 -4.61 6.51 -2.23
C ALA A 55 -3.95 6.80 -0.86
N SER A 56 -4.49 7.76 -0.11
CA SER A 56 -4.05 8.10 1.25
C SER A 56 -5.23 8.63 2.05
N ARG A 57 -5.19 8.45 3.36
CA ARG A 57 -6.19 9.05 4.25
C ARG A 57 -6.08 10.56 4.25
N GLN A 58 -7.22 11.22 4.39
CA GLN A 58 -7.31 12.67 4.56
C GLN A 58 -6.56 13.12 5.82
N THR A 59 -6.10 14.36 5.84
CA THR A 59 -5.27 14.89 6.93
C THR A 59 -5.89 14.71 8.31
N THR A 60 -7.20 14.99 8.47
CA THR A 60 -7.88 14.86 9.75
C THR A 60 -7.93 13.43 10.29
N GLU A 61 -8.11 12.44 9.41
CA GLU A 61 -8.12 11.02 9.79
C GLU A 61 -6.70 10.54 10.12
N ARG A 62 -5.72 10.94 9.30
CA ARG A 62 -4.31 10.63 9.50
C ARG A 62 -3.80 11.17 10.84
N ASP A 63 -4.19 12.39 11.24
CA ASP A 63 -3.81 12.97 12.53
C ASP A 63 -4.34 12.14 13.71
N GLN A 64 -5.55 11.61 13.61
CA GLN A 64 -6.13 10.71 14.63
C GLN A 64 -5.39 9.38 14.67
N GLN A 65 -5.05 8.79 13.53
CA GLN A 65 -4.28 7.55 13.46
C GLN A 65 -2.86 7.75 14.02
N ILE A 66 -2.20 8.87 13.73
CA ILE A 66 -0.88 9.20 14.27
C ILE A 66 -0.93 9.35 15.79
N GLN A 67 -2.02 9.93 16.33
CA GLN A 67 -2.19 10.00 17.77
C GLN A 67 -2.41 8.60 18.36
N TRP A 68 -3.25 7.79 17.73
CA TRP A 68 -3.45 6.39 18.15
C TRP A 68 -2.15 5.58 18.12
N LEU A 69 -1.35 5.69 17.04
CA LEU A 69 -0.04 5.07 16.92
C LEU A 69 0.91 5.54 18.02
N TRP A 70 0.94 6.84 18.30
CA TRP A 70 1.78 7.41 19.34
C TRP A 70 1.51 6.77 20.69
N ASP A 71 0.24 6.67 21.06
CA ASP A 71 -0.19 6.17 22.36
C ASP A 71 -0.01 4.64 22.48
N HIS A 72 -0.43 3.88 21.47
CA HIS A 72 -0.42 2.41 21.52
C HIS A 72 0.99 1.80 21.32
N LEU A 73 1.86 2.47 20.58
CA LEU A 73 3.25 2.06 20.42
C LEU A 73 4.15 2.58 21.55
N GLY A 74 3.62 3.42 22.45
CA GLY A 74 4.40 4.05 23.51
C GLY A 74 5.54 4.89 22.98
N LEU A 75 5.30 5.62 21.87
CA LEU A 75 6.34 6.43 21.23
C LEU A 75 6.71 7.62 22.11
N GLU A 76 8.00 7.94 22.12
CA GLU A 76 8.55 9.11 22.79
C GLU A 76 9.57 9.81 21.90
N LYS A 77 10.03 10.99 22.31
CA LYS A 77 11.05 11.71 21.58
C LYS A 77 12.33 10.88 21.48
N GLY A 78 12.85 10.76 20.26
CA GLY A 78 14.02 9.93 19.96
C GLY A 78 13.67 8.50 19.52
N ALA A 79 12.40 8.06 19.65
CA ALA A 79 11.99 6.74 19.19
C ALA A 79 12.30 6.55 17.70
N ARG A 80 12.84 5.37 17.37
CA ARG A 80 13.20 4.99 15.99
C ARG A 80 12.05 4.22 15.36
N VAL A 81 11.48 4.76 14.29
CA VAL A 81 10.31 4.19 13.59
C VAL A 81 10.67 3.79 12.16
N LEU A 82 10.29 2.58 11.77
CA LEU A 82 10.35 2.10 10.38
C LEU A 82 8.97 2.22 9.73
N ASP A 83 8.85 3.02 8.68
CA ASP A 83 7.62 3.17 7.89
C ASP A 83 7.75 2.36 6.60
N ILE A 84 7.11 1.20 6.56
CA ILE A 84 7.19 0.22 5.46
C ILE A 84 6.13 0.59 4.42
N THR A 85 6.55 0.82 3.17
CA THR A 85 5.70 1.39 2.10
C THR A 85 5.19 2.79 2.46
N CYS A 86 6.12 3.68 2.79
CA CYS A 86 5.81 5.00 3.35
C CYS A 86 5.14 5.98 2.38
N GLY A 87 5.07 5.65 1.08
CA GLY A 87 4.53 6.52 0.05
C GLY A 87 5.16 7.93 0.09
N PRO A 88 4.35 9.00 0.03
CA PRO A 88 4.83 10.39 0.08
C PRO A 88 5.28 10.84 1.48
N GLY A 89 5.44 9.93 2.45
CA GLY A 89 6.00 10.20 3.77
C GLY A 89 5.06 10.96 4.72
N LEU A 90 3.75 10.92 4.49
CA LEU A 90 2.78 11.70 5.26
C LEU A 90 2.73 11.32 6.75
N TYR A 91 2.87 10.03 7.08
CA TYR A 91 3.00 9.57 8.48
C TYR A 91 4.41 9.82 9.02
N ALA A 92 5.42 9.47 8.24
CA ALA A 92 6.82 9.61 8.64
C ALA A 92 7.19 11.04 9.08
N VAL A 93 6.79 12.05 8.29
CA VAL A 93 7.08 13.45 8.57
C VAL A 93 6.34 13.92 9.83
N GLU A 94 5.09 13.54 10.03
CA GLU A 94 4.34 13.91 11.24
C GLU A 94 4.89 13.24 12.52
N LEU A 95 5.32 11.98 12.44
CA LEU A 95 6.02 11.33 13.55
C LEU A 95 7.36 12.00 13.85
N ALA A 96 8.11 12.40 12.82
CA ALA A 96 9.37 13.13 13.01
C ALA A 96 9.16 14.54 13.62
N LYS A 97 8.09 15.26 13.27
CA LYS A 97 7.70 16.52 13.92
C LYS A 97 7.40 16.35 15.42
N ARG A 98 6.96 15.16 15.85
CA ARG A 98 6.78 14.81 17.25
C ARG A 98 8.07 14.38 17.94
N GLY A 99 9.18 14.26 17.18
CA GLY A 99 10.53 14.00 17.70
C GLY A 99 11.04 12.58 17.46
N CYS A 100 10.35 11.74 16.68
CA CYS A 100 10.87 10.43 16.27
C CYS A 100 11.99 10.56 15.23
N GLN A 101 12.83 9.52 15.15
CA GLN A 101 13.73 9.27 14.02
C GLN A 101 13.07 8.25 13.10
N VAL A 102 12.71 8.66 11.88
CA VAL A 102 11.92 7.82 10.99
C VAL A 102 12.72 7.39 9.77
N THR A 103 12.70 6.09 9.48
CA THR A 103 13.17 5.54 8.21
C THR A 103 11.97 5.08 7.40
N GLY A 104 11.68 5.75 6.28
CA GLY A 104 10.64 5.36 5.34
C GLY A 104 11.22 4.59 4.15
N VAL A 105 10.55 3.54 3.73
CA VAL A 105 10.93 2.74 2.55
C VAL A 105 9.77 2.72 1.58
N ASP A 106 10.01 3.12 0.34
CA ASP A 106 9.05 2.99 -0.75
C ASP A 106 9.77 2.85 -2.08
N PHE A 107 9.17 2.23 -3.07
CA PHE A 107 9.80 2.08 -4.39
C PHE A 107 9.21 2.98 -5.48
N SER A 108 8.26 3.85 -5.11
CA SER A 108 7.65 4.87 -5.97
C SER A 108 8.57 6.10 -6.04
N PRO A 109 9.24 6.38 -7.17
CA PRO A 109 10.24 7.44 -7.23
C PRO A 109 9.66 8.84 -6.94
N ALA A 110 8.48 9.16 -7.47
CA ALA A 110 7.87 10.46 -7.22
C ALA A 110 7.44 10.63 -5.75
N ALA A 111 6.93 9.57 -5.12
CA ALA A 111 6.55 9.58 -3.72
C ALA A 111 7.77 9.82 -2.81
N VAL A 112 8.87 9.11 -3.05
CA VAL A 112 10.11 9.25 -2.25
C VAL A 112 10.74 10.64 -2.43
N VAL A 113 10.76 11.18 -3.65
CA VAL A 113 11.22 12.56 -3.88
C VAL A 113 10.37 13.55 -3.09
N TYR A 114 9.06 13.43 -3.18
CA TYR A 114 8.14 14.29 -2.44
C TYR A 114 8.32 14.14 -0.92
N ALA A 115 8.48 12.93 -0.39
CA ALA A 115 8.70 12.69 1.04
C ALA A 115 9.93 13.43 1.58
N ARG A 116 11.04 13.42 0.80
CA ARG A 116 12.27 14.18 1.14
C ARG A 116 12.04 15.70 1.13
N GLU A 117 11.30 16.21 0.14
CA GLU A 117 10.94 17.62 0.06
C GLU A 117 10.00 18.02 1.20
N LEU A 118 9.02 17.18 1.53
CA LEU A 118 8.10 17.38 2.65
C LEU A 118 8.84 17.46 3.98
N ALA A 119 9.79 16.55 4.23
CA ALA A 119 10.63 16.57 5.43
C ALA A 119 11.45 17.86 5.50
N LYS A 120 12.07 18.28 4.40
CA LYS A 120 12.82 19.55 4.32
C LYS A 120 11.93 20.77 4.60
N LYS A 121 10.74 20.81 3.98
CA LYS A 121 9.76 21.90 4.19
C LYS A 121 9.34 22.03 5.65
N ASN A 122 9.27 20.90 6.37
CA ASN A 122 8.88 20.84 7.78
C ASN A 122 10.07 20.91 8.76
N GLY A 123 11.33 21.05 8.27
CA GLY A 123 12.52 21.16 9.12
C GLY A 123 12.90 19.88 9.85
N VAL A 124 12.49 18.71 9.34
CA VAL A 124 12.75 17.39 9.93
C VAL A 124 13.59 16.47 9.03
N GLN A 125 14.27 17.04 8.04
CA GLN A 125 15.11 16.29 7.10
C GLN A 125 16.27 15.52 7.77
N ASP A 126 16.70 15.96 8.96
CA ASP A 126 17.78 15.32 9.71
C ASP A 126 17.27 14.12 10.55
N THR A 127 15.96 13.99 10.72
CA THR A 127 15.30 12.93 11.47
C THR A 127 14.45 12.02 10.59
N CYS A 128 14.32 12.32 9.30
CA CYS A 128 13.66 11.47 8.29
C CYS A 128 14.65 10.98 7.25
N THR A 129 14.79 9.67 7.12
CA THR A 129 15.53 9.03 6.02
C THR A 129 14.53 8.31 5.11
N PHE A 130 14.55 8.61 3.80
CA PHE A 130 13.68 7.95 2.83
C PHE A 130 14.50 7.16 1.81
N LEU A 131 14.23 5.84 1.73
CA LEU A 131 14.90 4.90 0.84
C LEU A 131 13.97 4.56 -0.34
N GLU A 132 14.44 4.83 -1.56
CA GLU A 132 13.78 4.37 -2.78
C GLU A 132 14.19 2.92 -3.03
N GLN A 133 13.38 1.99 -2.54
CA GLN A 133 13.71 0.57 -2.58
C GLN A 133 12.45 -0.29 -2.50
N ASP A 134 12.46 -1.42 -3.22
CA ASP A 134 11.47 -2.48 -3.02
C ASP A 134 11.64 -3.07 -1.61
N VAL A 135 10.59 -3.03 -0.80
CA VAL A 135 10.58 -3.52 0.59
C VAL A 135 10.97 -5.00 0.70
N ARG A 136 10.77 -5.80 -0.36
CA ARG A 136 11.21 -7.20 -0.44
C ARG A 136 12.74 -7.36 -0.51
N LYS A 137 13.47 -6.28 -0.70
CA LYS A 137 14.94 -6.23 -0.73
C LYS A 137 15.53 -5.53 0.49
N MET A 138 14.69 -5.10 1.44
CA MET A 138 15.19 -4.45 2.64
C MET A 138 15.92 -5.45 3.53
N ASP A 139 17.00 -4.97 4.15
CA ASP A 139 17.75 -5.68 5.18
C ASP A 139 18.02 -4.71 6.34
N PHE A 140 17.22 -4.82 7.37
CA PHE A 140 17.33 -4.02 8.59
C PHE A 140 17.63 -4.90 9.81
N ALA A 141 18.16 -6.12 9.62
CA ALA A 141 18.50 -7.00 10.72
C ALA A 141 19.47 -6.30 11.69
N GLY A 142 19.10 -6.25 12.98
CA GLY A 142 19.88 -5.57 14.02
C GLY A 142 19.78 -4.03 13.97
N ALA A 143 18.84 -3.47 13.23
CA ALA A 143 18.63 -2.01 13.19
C ALA A 143 18.04 -1.43 14.48
N GLU A 144 17.39 -2.26 15.31
CA GLU A 144 16.85 -1.90 16.63
C GLU A 144 15.83 -0.74 16.59
N PHE A 145 14.85 -0.80 15.68
CA PHE A 145 13.72 0.11 15.71
C PHE A 145 12.83 -0.14 16.95
N ASP A 146 12.28 0.93 17.51
CA ASP A 146 11.28 0.85 18.57
C ASP A 146 9.93 0.40 18.05
N ALA A 147 9.58 0.87 16.84
CA ALA A 147 8.35 0.50 16.16
C ALA A 147 8.53 0.39 14.66
N ALA A 148 7.67 -0.42 14.03
CA ALA A 148 7.46 -0.44 12.59
C ALA A 148 5.96 -0.28 12.28
N ILE A 149 5.64 0.40 11.19
CA ILE A 149 4.28 0.57 10.71
C ILE A 149 4.17 0.09 9.26
N PHE A 150 3.07 -0.63 8.96
CA PHE A 150 2.74 -1.16 7.66
C PHE A 150 1.24 -0.94 7.43
N LEU A 151 0.90 0.25 6.93
CA LEU A 151 -0.45 0.78 6.95
C LEU A 151 -1.16 0.63 5.59
N TYR A 152 -2.44 0.98 5.58
CA TYR A 152 -3.27 1.13 4.40
C TYR A 152 -3.37 -0.12 3.53
N GLY A 153 -3.46 -1.29 4.17
CA GLY A 153 -3.64 -2.57 3.46
C GLY A 153 -2.44 -3.05 2.65
N GLN A 154 -1.31 -2.36 2.71
CA GLN A 154 -0.19 -2.62 1.80
C GLN A 154 0.42 -4.03 1.94
N LEU A 155 0.26 -4.71 3.08
CA LEU A 155 0.69 -6.12 3.19
C LEU A 155 -0.14 -7.06 2.29
N ALA A 156 -1.38 -6.69 1.96
CA ALA A 156 -2.28 -7.51 1.14
C ALA A 156 -1.86 -7.61 -0.33
N VAL A 157 -1.13 -6.59 -0.85
CA VAL A 157 -0.70 -6.56 -2.26
C VAL A 157 0.53 -7.42 -2.55
N PHE A 158 1.02 -8.16 -1.55
CA PHE A 158 2.12 -9.11 -1.71
C PHE A 158 1.63 -10.55 -1.72
N PRO A 159 2.23 -11.44 -2.55
CA PRO A 159 2.00 -12.86 -2.42
C PRO A 159 2.20 -13.34 -0.98
N PRO A 160 1.44 -14.33 -0.48
CA PRO A 160 1.53 -14.77 0.92
C PRO A 160 2.93 -15.15 1.40
N VAL A 161 3.78 -15.65 0.50
CA VAL A 161 5.18 -15.98 0.81
C VAL A 161 6.01 -14.73 1.08
N ASP A 162 5.80 -13.67 0.29
CA ASP A 162 6.48 -12.39 0.46
C ASP A 162 5.93 -11.66 1.70
N ALA A 163 4.62 -11.69 1.92
CA ALA A 163 4.00 -11.12 3.13
C ALA A 163 4.55 -11.78 4.41
N GLN A 164 4.69 -13.12 4.43
CA GLN A 164 5.30 -13.83 5.56
C GLN A 164 6.77 -13.47 5.75
N TRP A 165 7.51 -13.28 4.66
CA TRP A 165 8.90 -12.84 4.70
C TRP A 165 9.01 -11.41 5.23
N LEU A 166 8.17 -10.48 4.76
CA LEU A 166 8.13 -9.09 5.24
C LEU A 166 7.86 -9.00 6.75
N LEU A 167 6.92 -9.80 7.26
CA LEU A 167 6.67 -9.87 8.70
C LEU A 167 7.91 -10.35 9.49
N LYS A 168 8.65 -11.34 8.96
CA LYS A 168 9.90 -11.82 9.59
C LYS A 168 10.98 -10.74 9.56
N GLN A 169 11.15 -10.03 8.43
CA GLN A 169 12.11 -8.92 8.34
C GLN A 169 11.74 -7.79 9.30
N SER A 170 10.46 -7.49 9.43
CA SER A 170 9.99 -6.49 10.39
C SER A 170 10.32 -6.90 11.83
N ALA A 171 10.11 -8.16 12.20
CA ALA A 171 10.47 -8.65 13.53
C ALA A 171 11.97 -8.56 13.80
N SER A 172 12.83 -8.89 12.81
CA SER A 172 14.28 -8.83 12.96
C SER A 172 14.85 -7.40 12.95
N ALA A 173 14.10 -6.44 12.44
CA ALA A 173 14.46 -5.02 12.45
C ALA A 173 14.14 -4.33 13.79
N LEU A 174 13.25 -4.90 14.59
CA LEU A 174 12.81 -4.35 15.86
C LEU A 174 13.73 -4.77 16.99
N ARG A 175 13.94 -3.86 17.96
CA ARG A 175 14.60 -4.21 19.22
C ARG A 175 13.73 -5.15 20.06
N PRO A 176 14.30 -5.86 21.05
CA PRO A 176 13.51 -6.58 22.04
C PRO A 176 12.46 -5.67 22.69
N GLY A 177 11.19 -6.11 22.72
CA GLY A 177 10.05 -5.32 23.16
C GLY A 177 9.53 -4.30 22.15
N GLY A 178 10.12 -4.20 20.97
CA GLY A 178 9.62 -3.36 19.87
C GLY A 178 8.32 -3.88 19.27
N CYS A 179 7.60 -3.03 18.55
CA CYS A 179 6.25 -3.29 18.07
C CYS A 179 6.12 -3.11 16.57
N LEU A 180 5.27 -3.92 15.93
CA LEU A 180 4.82 -3.74 14.55
C LEU A 180 3.31 -3.47 14.52
N VAL A 181 2.90 -2.42 13.83
CA VAL A 181 1.50 -2.21 13.45
C VAL A 181 1.31 -2.62 12.00
N VAL A 182 0.30 -3.46 11.74
CA VAL A 182 -0.18 -3.79 10.39
C VAL A 182 -1.65 -3.44 10.30
N GLU A 183 -2.04 -2.68 9.28
CA GLU A 183 -3.43 -2.38 8.97
C GLU A 183 -3.86 -3.17 7.73
N LEU A 184 -4.97 -3.90 7.83
CA LEU A 184 -5.53 -4.69 6.73
C LEU A 184 -7.04 -4.49 6.63
N LEU A 185 -7.60 -4.69 5.45
CA LEU A 185 -9.05 -4.76 5.29
C LEU A 185 -9.62 -5.94 6.07
N ASN A 186 -10.75 -5.69 6.73
CA ASN A 186 -11.51 -6.74 7.41
C ASN A 186 -12.10 -7.70 6.38
N GLN A 187 -11.67 -8.96 6.41
CA GLN A 187 -12.10 -9.99 5.46
C GLN A 187 -13.63 -10.14 5.38
N ASP A 188 -14.34 -9.89 6.47
CA ASP A 188 -15.79 -10.03 6.52
C ASP A 188 -16.50 -8.91 5.77
N ASN A 189 -15.86 -7.73 5.64
CA ASN A 189 -16.41 -6.53 5.02
C ASN A 189 -15.94 -6.31 3.57
N ILE A 190 -15.03 -7.13 3.06
CA ILE A 190 -14.57 -7.04 1.66
C ILE A 190 -15.72 -7.33 0.70
N ASP A 191 -15.87 -6.50 -0.32
CA ASP A 191 -16.81 -6.76 -1.42
C ASP A 191 -16.33 -7.92 -2.30
N LYS A 192 -16.98 -9.06 -2.16
CA LYS A 192 -16.67 -10.32 -2.85
C LYS A 192 -17.42 -10.48 -4.18
N ARG A 193 -18.17 -9.45 -4.61
CA ARG A 193 -18.93 -9.53 -5.85
C ARG A 193 -18.02 -9.38 -7.06
N HIS A 194 -18.29 -10.14 -8.09
CA HIS A 194 -17.74 -9.87 -9.43
C HIS A 194 -18.29 -8.53 -9.91
N GLY A 195 -17.43 -7.67 -10.45
CA GLY A 195 -17.79 -6.35 -10.91
C GLY A 195 -17.08 -5.99 -12.21
N THR A 196 -17.74 -5.19 -13.01
CA THR A 196 -17.16 -4.56 -14.19
C THR A 196 -17.57 -3.10 -14.23
N TRP A 197 -16.66 -2.23 -14.62
CA TRP A 197 -16.93 -0.79 -14.81
C TRP A 197 -16.11 -0.23 -15.97
N TRP A 198 -16.47 0.91 -16.43
CA TRP A 198 -15.68 1.62 -17.42
C TRP A 198 -15.93 3.13 -17.31
N HIS A 199 -14.96 3.90 -17.72
CA HIS A 199 -15.06 5.33 -17.91
C HIS A 199 -14.05 5.81 -18.94
N THR A 200 -14.24 7.04 -19.41
CA THR A 200 -13.27 7.76 -20.25
C THR A 200 -12.89 9.05 -19.55
N ASP A 201 -11.65 9.47 -19.73
CA ASP A 201 -11.20 10.76 -19.26
C ASP A 201 -10.14 11.32 -20.21
N ASP A 202 -9.94 12.64 -20.19
CA ASP A 202 -8.91 13.30 -20.98
C ASP A 202 -7.52 13.18 -20.32
N THR A 203 -7.48 13.10 -18.99
CA THR A 203 -6.26 12.89 -18.19
C THR A 203 -6.62 12.29 -16.83
N GLY A 204 -5.70 11.64 -16.17
CA GLY A 204 -5.94 11.08 -14.83
C GLY A 204 -4.86 10.10 -14.38
N LEU A 205 -5.22 9.20 -13.47
CA LEU A 205 -4.30 8.17 -12.99
C LEU A 205 -3.75 7.30 -14.13
N TRP A 206 -4.59 6.97 -15.11
CA TRP A 206 -4.26 6.00 -16.14
C TRP A 206 -3.58 6.61 -17.38
N GLY A 207 -3.52 7.94 -17.51
CA GLY A 207 -2.84 8.59 -18.62
C GLY A 207 -2.78 10.10 -18.52
N ASP A 208 -1.80 10.70 -19.19
CA ASP A 208 -1.68 12.15 -19.35
C ASP A 208 -2.37 12.63 -20.68
N GLY A 209 -2.98 11.73 -21.44
CA GLY A 209 -3.83 11.95 -22.61
C GLY A 209 -5.15 11.17 -22.50
N PRO A 210 -6.07 11.30 -23.47
CA PRO A 210 -7.38 10.68 -23.40
C PRO A 210 -7.32 9.16 -23.44
N PHE A 211 -8.09 8.51 -22.56
CA PHE A 211 -8.14 7.06 -22.43
C PHE A 211 -9.54 6.52 -22.20
N LEU A 212 -9.73 5.25 -22.55
CA LEU A 212 -10.82 4.40 -22.10
C LEU A 212 -10.26 3.41 -21.07
N HIS A 213 -10.80 3.45 -19.87
CA HIS A 213 -10.51 2.50 -18.80
C HIS A 213 -11.62 1.47 -18.68
N LEU A 214 -11.26 0.20 -18.69
CA LEU A 214 -12.14 -0.94 -18.43
C LEU A 214 -11.60 -1.64 -17.18
N GLY A 215 -12.42 -1.73 -16.14
CA GLY A 215 -12.09 -2.40 -14.87
C GLY A 215 -12.93 -3.67 -14.71
N GLU A 216 -12.31 -4.71 -14.18
CA GLU A 216 -12.97 -5.97 -13.81
C GLU A 216 -12.45 -6.42 -12.45
N ARG A 217 -13.36 -6.82 -11.56
CA ARG A 217 -13.04 -7.39 -10.24
C ARG A 217 -13.51 -8.83 -10.16
N PHE A 218 -12.63 -9.68 -9.62
CA PHE A 218 -12.88 -11.10 -9.37
C PHE A 218 -12.59 -11.41 -7.92
N TRP A 219 -13.44 -12.19 -7.27
CA TRP A 219 -13.16 -12.81 -5.98
C TRP A 219 -12.83 -14.29 -6.16
N ILE A 220 -11.74 -14.76 -5.55
CA ILE A 220 -11.29 -16.14 -5.57
C ILE A 220 -11.52 -16.73 -4.19
N ASP A 221 -12.61 -17.50 -4.04
CA ASP A 221 -13.01 -17.95 -2.71
C ASP A 221 -12.04 -18.99 -2.12
N GLU A 222 -11.46 -19.85 -2.94
CA GLU A 222 -10.48 -20.86 -2.52
C GLU A 222 -9.21 -20.23 -1.94
N GLU A 223 -8.76 -19.13 -2.50
CA GLU A 223 -7.53 -18.43 -2.10
C GLU A 223 -7.82 -17.26 -1.17
N LYS A 224 -9.09 -16.85 -1.02
CA LYS A 224 -9.53 -15.68 -0.25
C LYS A 224 -8.82 -14.41 -0.71
N MET A 225 -8.86 -14.15 -2.01
CA MET A 225 -8.22 -12.97 -2.59
C MET A 225 -9.08 -12.32 -3.65
N SER A 226 -8.89 -11.03 -3.87
CA SER A 226 -9.42 -10.33 -5.04
C SER A 226 -8.35 -10.17 -6.12
N ILE A 227 -8.81 -10.16 -7.36
CA ILE A 227 -8.01 -9.79 -8.52
C ILE A 227 -8.76 -8.68 -9.23
N GLU A 228 -8.09 -7.57 -9.50
CA GLU A 228 -8.60 -6.54 -10.38
C GLU A 228 -7.76 -6.49 -11.65
N ARG A 229 -8.45 -6.43 -12.79
CA ARG A 229 -7.85 -6.18 -14.09
C ARG A 229 -8.25 -4.80 -14.57
N PHE A 230 -7.25 -3.97 -14.79
CA PHE A 230 -7.40 -2.66 -15.41
C PHE A 230 -6.87 -2.73 -16.83
N THR A 231 -7.75 -2.48 -17.81
CA THR A 231 -7.40 -2.43 -19.21
C THR A 231 -7.57 -0.99 -19.70
N ILE A 232 -6.47 -0.35 -20.09
CA ILE A 232 -6.42 1.05 -20.50
C ILE A 232 -6.13 1.10 -21.99
N LEU A 233 -7.05 1.68 -22.77
CA LEU A 233 -6.85 1.99 -24.18
C LEU A 233 -6.58 3.48 -24.33
N HIS A 234 -5.36 3.85 -24.70
CA HIS A 234 -4.99 5.23 -24.99
C HIS A 234 -5.57 5.66 -26.33
N LEU A 235 -6.45 6.69 -26.31
CA LEU A 235 -7.27 7.05 -27.49
C LEU A 235 -6.52 7.88 -28.53
N ASP A 236 -5.37 8.44 -28.21
CA ASP A 236 -4.50 9.15 -29.13
C ASP A 236 -3.56 8.22 -29.90
N SER A 237 -3.13 7.11 -29.30
CA SER A 237 -2.15 6.17 -29.86
C SER A 237 -2.75 4.81 -30.28
N GLY A 238 -3.86 4.39 -29.66
CA GLY A 238 -4.39 3.02 -29.77
C GLY A 238 -3.61 2.01 -28.92
N GLU A 239 -2.64 2.43 -28.12
CA GLU A 239 -1.90 1.55 -27.24
C GLU A 239 -2.82 0.96 -26.17
N LEU A 240 -2.65 -0.35 -25.90
CA LEU A 240 -3.41 -1.07 -24.89
C LEU A 240 -2.49 -1.52 -23.76
N GLU A 241 -2.71 -0.98 -22.58
CA GLU A 241 -2.05 -1.40 -21.33
C GLU A 241 -2.98 -2.30 -20.52
N GLU A 242 -2.42 -3.31 -19.86
CA GLU A 242 -3.14 -4.17 -18.92
C GLU A 242 -2.35 -4.26 -17.61
N ILE A 243 -3.03 -3.91 -16.52
CA ILE A 243 -2.50 -3.97 -15.15
C ILE A 243 -3.37 -4.94 -14.36
N ILE A 244 -2.73 -5.81 -13.59
CA ILE A 244 -3.39 -6.77 -12.70
C ILE A 244 -3.00 -6.43 -11.26
N LEU A 245 -4.00 -6.16 -10.44
CA LEU A 245 -3.83 -5.96 -9.00
C LEU A 245 -4.39 -7.17 -8.26
N CYS A 246 -3.63 -7.71 -7.32
CA CYS A 246 -4.03 -8.81 -6.48
C CYS A 246 -3.98 -8.37 -5.02
N ASP A 247 -5.07 -8.61 -4.28
CA ASP A 247 -5.16 -8.34 -2.85
C ASP A 247 -5.49 -9.62 -2.11
N GLN A 248 -4.53 -10.11 -1.33
CA GLN A 248 -4.74 -11.26 -0.45
C GLN A 248 -5.52 -10.84 0.79
N SER A 249 -6.66 -11.42 1.00
CA SER A 249 -7.41 -11.23 2.24
C SER A 249 -6.90 -12.16 3.35
N TYR A 250 -6.90 -11.66 4.58
CA TYR A 250 -6.48 -12.40 5.76
C TYR A 250 -7.57 -12.37 6.83
N SER A 251 -8.00 -13.54 7.28
CA SER A 251 -8.81 -13.60 8.51
C SER A 251 -7.94 -13.25 9.73
N ILE A 252 -8.58 -12.88 10.83
CA ILE A 252 -7.90 -12.57 12.09
C ILE A 252 -7.03 -13.75 12.53
N GLU A 253 -7.53 -14.97 12.43
CA GLU A 253 -6.81 -16.18 12.83
C GLU A 253 -5.59 -16.42 11.92
N ARG A 254 -5.76 -16.27 10.59
CA ARG A 254 -4.67 -16.44 9.64
C ARG A 254 -3.56 -15.42 9.87
N MET A 255 -3.93 -14.14 10.03
CA MET A 255 -2.96 -13.07 10.27
C MET A 255 -2.24 -13.27 11.61
N SER A 256 -2.96 -13.60 12.68
CA SER A 256 -2.37 -13.91 13.99
C SER A 256 -1.38 -15.08 13.93
N ALA A 257 -1.72 -16.12 13.18
CA ALA A 257 -0.82 -17.27 12.96
C ALA A 257 0.44 -16.87 12.17
N MET A 258 0.32 -16.00 11.16
CA MET A 258 1.46 -15.49 10.39
C MET A 258 2.38 -14.63 11.26
N VAL A 259 1.82 -13.76 12.08
CA VAL A 259 2.57 -12.93 13.05
C VAL A 259 3.36 -13.84 14.02
N GLY A 260 2.71 -14.84 14.63
CA GLY A 260 3.38 -15.78 15.54
C GLY A 260 4.53 -16.56 14.88
N LYS A 261 4.37 -16.96 13.60
CA LYS A 261 5.42 -17.63 12.82
C LYS A 261 6.56 -16.70 12.39
N SER A 262 6.42 -15.39 12.56
CA SER A 262 7.39 -14.37 12.17
C SER A 262 8.34 -13.94 13.28
N GLY A 263 8.18 -14.47 14.50
CA GLY A 263 9.05 -14.16 15.64
C GLY A 263 8.46 -13.15 16.62
N PHE A 264 7.18 -12.77 16.45
CA PHE A 264 6.47 -11.96 17.44
C PHE A 264 5.94 -12.83 18.58
N ALA A 265 5.99 -12.31 19.80
CA ALA A 265 5.55 -13.02 21.01
C ALA A 265 4.02 -12.96 21.21
N GLY A 266 3.36 -11.97 20.62
CA GLY A 266 1.92 -11.79 20.71
C GLY A 266 1.41 -10.74 19.73
N VAL A 267 0.09 -10.70 19.56
CA VAL A 267 -0.59 -9.71 18.75
C VAL A 267 -1.87 -9.26 19.44
N ASN A 268 -2.06 -7.95 19.54
CA ASN A 268 -3.32 -7.32 19.91
C ASN A 268 -4.07 -6.90 18.65
N ILE A 269 -5.39 -7.04 18.64
CA ILE A 269 -6.23 -6.83 17.48
C ILE A 269 -7.23 -5.73 17.79
N PHE A 270 -7.28 -4.72 16.92
CA PHE A 270 -8.12 -3.56 17.07
C PHE A 270 -9.01 -3.39 15.82
N PRO A 271 -10.21 -3.98 15.80
CA PRO A 271 -11.18 -3.71 14.73
C PRO A 271 -11.55 -2.24 14.70
N ALA A 272 -11.74 -1.71 13.52
CA ALA A 272 -12.14 -0.30 13.32
C ALA A 272 -11.25 0.71 14.07
N TRP A 273 -9.94 0.43 14.17
CA TRP A 273 -8.99 1.29 14.89
C TRP A 273 -9.42 1.59 16.33
N ASP A 274 -10.00 0.60 17.02
CA ASP A 274 -10.55 0.76 18.38
C ASP A 274 -11.61 1.88 18.49
N GLY A 275 -12.38 2.07 17.43
CA GLY A 275 -13.47 3.04 17.36
C GLY A 275 -13.06 4.47 17.03
N LEU A 276 -11.88 4.67 16.39
CA LEU A 276 -11.55 5.97 15.84
C LEU A 276 -12.63 6.41 14.82
N PRO A 277 -13.03 7.68 14.81
CA PRO A 277 -14.07 8.19 13.92
C PRO A 277 -13.51 8.45 12.51
N LEU A 278 -13.00 7.41 11.87
CA LEU A 278 -12.57 7.43 10.47
C LEU A 278 -13.78 7.10 9.58
N TYR A 279 -13.81 7.67 8.39
CA TYR A 279 -14.91 7.47 7.43
C TYR A 279 -15.16 5.98 7.13
N ASP A 280 -14.09 5.21 6.97
CA ASP A 280 -14.10 3.80 6.61
C ASP A 280 -13.61 2.87 7.73
N ALA A 281 -13.60 3.32 8.98
CA ALA A 281 -13.00 2.58 10.10
C ALA A 281 -13.43 1.12 10.18
N ASN A 282 -14.73 0.83 9.94
CA ASN A 282 -15.29 -0.52 10.00
C ASN A 282 -14.74 -1.46 8.92
N GLU A 283 -14.13 -0.93 7.88
CA GLU A 283 -13.51 -1.73 6.81
C GLU A 283 -12.14 -2.28 7.22
N TRP A 284 -11.55 -1.79 8.32
CA TRP A 284 -10.18 -2.07 8.70
C TRP A 284 -10.03 -2.83 10.01
N VAL A 285 -8.95 -3.61 10.08
CA VAL A 285 -8.47 -4.25 11.31
C VAL A 285 -7.00 -3.91 11.48
N VAL A 286 -6.64 -3.46 12.67
CA VAL A 286 -5.26 -3.17 13.04
C VAL A 286 -4.71 -4.30 13.91
N TYR A 287 -3.52 -4.77 13.57
CA TYR A 287 -2.76 -5.78 14.30
C TYR A 287 -1.52 -5.13 14.89
N LEU A 288 -1.42 -5.12 16.21
CA LEU A 288 -0.24 -4.63 16.94
C LEU A 288 0.51 -5.82 17.53
N ALA A 289 1.62 -6.16 16.90
CA ALA A 289 2.46 -7.30 17.26
C ALA A 289 3.69 -6.85 18.05
N HIS A 290 4.11 -7.66 19.03
CA HIS A 290 5.22 -7.34 19.91
C HIS A 290 6.33 -8.39 19.78
N VAL A 291 7.58 -7.94 19.65
CA VAL A 291 8.75 -8.81 19.80
C VAL A 291 8.97 -9.09 21.30
N ALA A 292 9.40 -10.30 21.64
CA ALA A 292 9.69 -10.64 23.04
C ALA A 292 10.69 -9.64 23.65
N GLY A 293 10.42 -9.16 24.86
CA GLY A 293 11.37 -8.38 25.62
C GLY A 293 12.57 -9.23 26.04
N GLN A 294 13.70 -8.61 26.36
CA GLN A 294 14.78 -9.31 27.07
C GLN A 294 14.28 -9.69 28.47
N ALA A 295 14.43 -10.97 28.81
CA ALA A 295 14.10 -11.49 30.15
C ALA A 295 15.06 -10.95 31.23
#